data_1a2950b430b46b75a0cdd59cacebc3d4
#
_entry.id   1a2950b430b46b75a0cdd59cacebc3d4
#
_cell.length_a   1.000
_cell.length_b   1.000
_cell.length_c   1.000
_cell.angle_alpha   90.00
_cell.angle_beta   90.00
_cell.angle_gamma   90.00
#
_symmetry.space_group_name_H-M   'P 1'
#
loop_
_entity.id
_entity.type
_entity.pdbx_description
1 polymer ?
#
loop_
_entity_poly.entity_id
_entity_poly.type
_entity_poly.pdbx_seq_one_letter_code
_entity_poly.pdbx_strand_id
1 'polypeptide(L)'
;VIASIGLAASMSLNTTVAPFILRGASLLGIDSGYTAMPLRRKVWERLADDMRPAHLAGMARTVKLADLPPVFDEFIRGQAHGRVVVDCTG
;
A
#
# COMPACT_ATOMS: atom_id res chain seq x y z
N VAL A 1 -5.29 11.25 11.64
CA VAL A 1 -6.16 10.25 10.99
C VAL A 1 -5.30 9.12 10.48
N ILE A 2 -5.76 7.88 10.66
CA ILE A 2 -5.12 6.66 10.17
C ILE A 2 -6.08 6.03 9.17
N ALA A 3 -5.65 5.81 7.93
CA ALA A 3 -6.41 5.10 6.92
C ALA A 3 -5.98 3.62 6.91
N SER A 4 -6.95 2.72 7.09
CA SER A 4 -6.74 1.27 7.01
C SER A 4 -7.35 0.76 5.70
N ILE A 5 -6.50 0.27 4.80
CA ILE A 5 -6.90 -0.06 3.42
C ILE A 5 -6.58 -1.51 3.03
N GLY A 6 -5.83 -2.23 3.82
CA GLY A 6 -5.44 -3.61 3.51
C GLY A 6 -5.27 -4.47 4.75
N LEU A 7 -5.34 -5.77 4.56
CA LEU A 7 -5.26 -6.80 5.62
C LEU A 7 -4.40 -8.00 5.21
N ALA A 8 -3.39 -7.75 4.38
CA ALA A 8 -2.53 -8.81 3.84
C ALA A 8 -1.79 -9.61 4.91
N ALA A 9 -1.38 -8.97 6.01
CA ALA A 9 -0.70 -9.65 7.10
C ALA A 9 -1.67 -10.32 8.09
N SER A 10 -2.80 -9.67 8.41
CA SER A 10 -3.80 -10.16 9.36
C SER A 10 -5.07 -9.32 9.27
N MET A 11 -6.20 -9.90 9.68
CA MET A 11 -7.44 -9.17 9.93
C MET A 11 -7.52 -8.61 11.37
N SER A 12 -6.58 -9.00 12.24
CA SER A 12 -6.58 -8.61 13.63
C SER A 12 -5.98 -7.23 13.83
N LEU A 13 -6.62 -6.43 14.68
CA LEU A 13 -6.13 -5.14 15.12
C LEU A 13 -5.91 -5.18 16.64
N ASN A 14 -4.66 -5.31 17.07
CA ASN A 14 -4.29 -5.28 18.49
C ASN A 14 -3.89 -3.87 18.89
N THR A 15 -4.77 -3.18 19.58
CA THR A 15 -4.54 -1.81 20.08
C THR A 15 -5.36 -1.55 21.33
N THR A 16 -5.16 -0.38 21.93
CA THR A 16 -5.94 0.13 23.06
C THR A 16 -6.65 1.42 22.64
N VAL A 17 -7.58 1.89 23.45
CA VAL A 17 -8.26 3.18 23.21
C VAL A 17 -7.36 4.40 23.48
N ALA A 18 -6.22 4.19 24.13
CA ALA A 18 -5.33 5.28 24.57
C ALA A 18 -4.89 6.22 23.42
N PRO A 19 -4.39 5.75 22.26
CA PRO A 19 -4.02 6.67 21.18
C PRO A 19 -5.22 7.44 20.61
N PHE A 20 -6.41 6.87 20.64
CA PHE A 20 -7.63 7.54 20.16
C PHE A 20 -8.05 8.66 21.11
N ILE A 21 -8.04 8.42 22.41
CA ILE A 21 -8.43 9.41 23.42
C ILE A 21 -7.35 10.48 23.61
N LEU A 22 -6.10 10.05 23.86
CA LEU A 22 -5.03 10.97 24.26
C LEU A 22 -4.52 11.84 23.10
N ARG A 23 -4.65 11.39 21.87
CA ARG A 23 -4.19 12.11 20.66
C ARG A 23 -5.31 12.50 19.70
N GLY A 24 -6.56 12.27 20.06
CA GLY A 24 -7.68 12.51 19.15
C GLY A 24 -7.52 11.77 17.80
N ALA A 25 -6.88 10.58 17.81
CA ALA A 25 -6.65 9.82 16.61
C ALA A 25 -7.96 9.21 16.11
N SER A 26 -8.10 9.09 14.79
CA SER A 26 -9.22 8.41 14.13
C SER A 26 -8.67 7.28 13.26
N LEU A 27 -9.32 6.12 13.29
CA LEU A 27 -9.06 5.01 12.38
C LEU A 27 -10.21 4.91 11.39
N LEU A 28 -9.91 5.05 10.10
CA LEU A 28 -10.88 4.97 9.02
C LEU A 28 -10.63 3.74 8.15
N GLY A 29 -11.62 2.89 8.02
CA GLY A 29 -11.61 1.80 7.05
C GLY A 29 -11.86 2.32 5.64
N ILE A 30 -11.03 1.90 4.68
CA ILE A 30 -11.15 2.28 3.26
C ILE A 30 -11.44 1.03 2.44
N ASP A 31 -12.66 0.91 1.94
CA ASP A 31 -13.02 -0.12 0.96
C ASP A 31 -12.64 0.34 -0.45
N SER A 32 -11.37 0.14 -0.82
CA SER A 32 -10.87 0.53 -2.12
C SER A 32 -11.36 -0.37 -3.25
N GLY A 33 -11.75 -1.60 -2.96
CA GLY A 33 -12.20 -2.57 -3.96
C GLY A 33 -13.52 -2.14 -4.63
N TYR A 34 -14.46 -1.67 -3.84
CA TYR A 34 -15.80 -1.27 -4.29
C TYR A 34 -15.96 0.24 -4.50
N THR A 35 -14.89 1.00 -4.51
CA THR A 35 -14.97 2.44 -4.80
C THR A 35 -15.59 2.69 -6.18
N ALA A 36 -16.65 3.48 -6.22
CA ALA A 36 -17.36 3.84 -7.46
C ALA A 36 -16.40 4.50 -8.47
N MET A 37 -16.53 4.15 -9.76
CA MET A 37 -15.63 4.61 -10.81
C MET A 37 -15.48 6.13 -10.93
N PRO A 38 -16.53 6.97 -10.77
CA PRO A 38 -16.36 8.43 -10.82
C PRO A 38 -15.42 8.94 -9.71
N LEU A 39 -15.54 8.41 -8.49
CA LEU A 39 -14.65 8.78 -7.38
C LEU A 39 -13.23 8.24 -7.61
N ARG A 40 -13.12 6.99 -8.09
CA ARG A 40 -11.83 6.37 -8.43
C ARG A 40 -11.05 7.20 -9.45
N ARG A 41 -11.70 7.67 -10.52
CA ARG A 41 -11.06 8.54 -11.53
C ARG A 41 -10.56 9.83 -10.92
N LYS A 42 -11.36 10.52 -10.11
CA LYS A 42 -10.95 11.72 -9.39
C LYS A 42 -9.70 11.49 -8.51
N VAL A 43 -9.65 10.37 -7.80
CA VAL A 43 -8.49 10.04 -6.97
C VAL A 43 -7.25 9.83 -7.84
N TRP A 44 -7.37 9.11 -8.96
CA TRP A 44 -6.25 8.90 -9.88
C TRP A 44 -5.76 10.19 -10.55
N GLU A 45 -6.67 11.09 -10.93
CA GLU A 45 -6.32 12.42 -11.44
C GLU A 45 -5.49 13.20 -10.42
N ARG A 46 -5.91 13.19 -9.15
CA ARG A 46 -5.16 13.85 -8.07
C ARG A 46 -3.81 13.18 -7.78
N LEU A 47 -3.74 11.86 -7.82
CA LEU A 47 -2.47 11.13 -7.66
C LEU A 47 -1.49 11.39 -8.82
N ALA A 48 -1.99 11.73 -10.00
CA ALA A 48 -1.16 12.13 -11.14
C ALA A 48 -0.68 13.59 -11.06
N ASP A 49 -1.32 14.42 -10.25
CA ASP A 49 -1.08 15.86 -10.13
C ASP A 49 -0.69 16.26 -8.69
N ASP A 50 -1.59 16.89 -7.96
CA ASP A 50 -1.34 17.55 -6.66
C ASP A 50 -1.00 16.58 -5.51
N MET A 51 -1.43 15.33 -5.60
CA MET A 51 -1.15 14.30 -4.61
C MET A 51 -0.09 13.27 -5.06
N ARG A 52 0.67 13.56 -6.10
CA ARG A 52 1.71 12.66 -6.58
C ARG A 52 2.80 12.48 -5.52
N PRO A 53 3.12 11.24 -5.10
CA PRO A 53 4.19 11.00 -4.13
C PRO A 53 5.54 11.49 -4.67
N ALA A 54 6.25 12.31 -3.89
CA ALA A 54 7.53 12.91 -4.31
C ALA A 54 8.61 11.88 -4.67
N HIS A 55 8.57 10.70 -4.03
CA HIS A 55 9.56 9.64 -4.19
C HIS A 55 9.01 8.41 -4.93
N LEU A 56 8.00 8.59 -5.78
CA LEU A 56 7.31 7.48 -6.45
C LEU A 56 8.27 6.52 -7.17
N ALA A 57 9.25 7.05 -7.91
CA ALA A 57 10.24 6.24 -8.61
C ALA A 57 11.13 5.42 -7.66
N GLY A 58 11.45 5.97 -6.48
CA GLY A 58 12.26 5.28 -5.47
C GLY A 58 11.48 4.21 -4.68
N MET A 59 10.16 4.14 -4.84
CA MET A 59 9.32 3.14 -4.17
C MET A 59 9.27 1.80 -4.92
N ALA A 60 9.82 1.73 -6.13
CA ALA A 60 9.82 0.54 -6.96
C ALA A 60 11.24 0.05 -7.24
N ARG A 61 11.41 -1.27 -7.24
CA ARG A 61 12.60 -1.93 -7.77
C ARG A 61 12.21 -2.87 -8.90
N THR A 62 13.06 -2.97 -9.91
CA THR A 62 12.86 -3.91 -11.02
C THR A 62 13.73 -5.15 -10.82
N VAL A 63 13.14 -6.32 -11.04
CA VAL A 63 13.83 -7.61 -11.02
C VAL A 63 13.54 -8.35 -12.32
N LYS A 64 14.46 -9.22 -12.74
CA LYS A 64 14.23 -10.11 -13.88
C LYS A 64 13.32 -11.26 -13.47
N LEU A 65 12.66 -11.86 -14.44
CA LEU A 65 11.77 -13.02 -14.20
C LEU A 65 12.52 -14.17 -13.49
N ALA A 66 13.77 -14.41 -13.85
CA ALA A 66 14.62 -15.44 -13.24
C ALA A 66 14.95 -15.17 -11.76
N ASP A 67 14.90 -13.91 -11.33
CA ASP A 67 15.24 -13.48 -9.97
C ASP A 67 14.00 -13.42 -9.02
N LEU A 68 12.85 -13.89 -9.49
CA LEU A 68 11.61 -13.88 -8.70
C LEU A 68 11.61 -14.81 -7.47
N PRO A 69 12.17 -16.03 -7.48
CA PRO A 69 12.08 -16.95 -6.35
C PRO A 69 12.50 -16.32 -5.00
N PRO A 70 13.65 -15.63 -4.87
CA PRO A 70 14.00 -14.98 -3.62
C PRO A 70 13.04 -13.84 -3.23
N VAL A 71 12.40 -13.19 -4.20
CA VAL A 71 11.39 -12.14 -3.93
C VAL A 71 10.14 -12.72 -3.27
N PHE A 72 9.71 -13.91 -3.67
CA PHE A 72 8.60 -14.59 -3.00
C PHE A 72 8.91 -14.89 -1.54
N ASP A 73 10.14 -15.28 -1.22
CA ASP A 73 10.56 -15.50 0.16
C ASP A 73 10.50 -14.21 1.00
N GLU A 74 10.87 -13.06 0.41
CA GLU A 74 10.73 -11.76 1.07
C GLU A 74 9.26 -11.45 1.39
N PHE A 75 8.33 -11.72 0.46
CA PHE A 75 6.90 -11.52 0.68
C PHE A 75 6.36 -12.44 1.78
N ILE A 76 6.71 -13.73 1.75
CA ILE A 76 6.27 -14.71 2.75
C ILE A 76 6.75 -14.32 4.15
N ARG A 77 7.97 -13.78 4.26
CA ARG A 77 8.55 -13.33 5.54
C ARG A 77 8.07 -11.95 5.97
N GLY A 78 7.24 -11.25 5.19
CA GLY A 78 6.80 -9.88 5.47
C GLY A 78 7.93 -8.86 5.39
N GLN A 79 9.00 -9.14 4.65
CA GLN A 79 10.18 -8.29 4.50
C GLN A 79 10.19 -7.49 3.20
N ALA A 80 9.22 -7.71 2.32
CA ALA A 80 9.11 -6.95 1.08
C ALA A 80 8.68 -5.51 1.35
N HIS A 81 9.42 -4.56 0.79
CA HIS A 81 9.15 -3.13 0.90
C HIS A 81 8.93 -2.51 -0.49
N GLY A 82 7.98 -1.58 -0.56
CA GLY A 82 7.68 -0.87 -1.79
C GLY A 82 7.00 -1.74 -2.84
N ARG A 83 7.34 -1.51 -4.10
CA ARG A 83 6.80 -2.22 -5.26
C ARG A 83 7.90 -3.00 -5.97
N VAL A 84 7.68 -4.26 -6.23
CA VAL A 84 8.51 -5.05 -7.13
C VAL A 84 7.87 -5.08 -8.52
N VAL A 85 8.61 -4.64 -9.52
CA VAL A 85 8.25 -4.70 -10.94
C VAL A 85 9.07 -5.80 -11.59
N VAL A 86 8.43 -6.65 -12.37
CA VAL A 86 9.12 -7.76 -13.05
C VAL A 86 9.38 -7.38 -14.50
N ASP A 87 10.64 -7.40 -14.90
CA ASP A 87 11.03 -7.27 -16.30
C ASP A 87 10.93 -8.65 -16.96
N CYS A 88 9.98 -8.78 -17.88
CA CYS A 88 9.73 -10.01 -18.62
C CYS A 88 10.47 -10.05 -19.98
N THR A 89 11.31 -9.06 -20.28
CA THR A 89 11.95 -8.94 -21.61
C THR A 89 13.32 -9.60 -21.70
N GLY A 90 13.84 -10.13 -20.59
CA GLY A 90 15.20 -10.69 -20.58
C GLY A 90 15.36 -11.98 -19.84
#